data_56753b36809b54b5d5aaba398451fc7a
#
_entry.id   56753b36809b54b5d5aaba398451fc7a
#
_cell.length_a   1.000
_cell.length_b   1.000
_cell.length_c   1.000
_cell.angle_alpha   90.00
_cell.angle_beta   90.00
_cell.angle_gamma   90.00
#
_symmetry.space_group_name_H-M   'P 1'
#
loop_
_entity.id
_entity.type
_entity.pdbx_description
1 polymer ?
#
loop_
_entity_poly.entity_id
_entity_poly.type
_entity_poly.pdbx_seq_one_letter_code
_entity_poly.pdbx_strand_id
1 'polypeptide(L)'
;MKNRPVLIGIGSLQQKGSFHEVDEALILMEKATLSAIEDTENPSIVNYIDEVQIPKGFWSYRDPGKWIAEKHGFSHAKTSVTKIGVLQQNLINSACNKIINGEIRASLIVGGEARHKIIQALKEGLIFEEMELTVNPDSYVKAKEELYIPEEIDALGMMAVGYYAIIESAMRFKHKRSIEDHELFLGNYYQRFSQIAKDNPNAWNQNTFTADEIRHPTSKNQRMLTHTTNFTTVVGTLISPLL
;
A
#
# COMPACT_ATOMS: atom_id res chain seq x y z
N MET A 1 -30.20 20.72 2.80
CA MET A 1 -28.94 20.60 3.56
C MET A 1 -27.93 19.94 2.63
N LYS A 2 -26.68 20.43 2.58
CA LYS A 2 -25.64 19.72 1.80
C LYS A 2 -25.31 18.41 2.51
N ASN A 3 -25.24 17.31 1.76
CA ASN A 3 -24.79 16.03 2.28
C ASN A 3 -23.37 16.17 2.85
N ARG A 4 -23.12 15.58 4.01
CA ARG A 4 -21.78 15.53 4.61
C ARG A 4 -21.23 14.13 4.47
N PRO A 5 -20.12 13.92 3.75
CA PRO A 5 -19.46 12.63 3.73
C PRO A 5 -18.89 12.31 5.12
N VAL A 6 -19.04 11.08 5.54
CA VAL A 6 -18.52 10.55 6.80
C VAL A 6 -17.90 9.17 6.53
N LEU A 7 -16.87 8.82 7.28
CA LEU A 7 -16.32 7.48 7.28
C LEU A 7 -17.18 6.62 8.21
N ILE A 8 -17.69 5.50 7.70
CA ILE A 8 -18.67 4.68 8.42
C ILE A 8 -18.19 3.27 8.72
N GLY A 9 -17.10 2.82 8.11
CA GLY A 9 -16.51 1.51 8.38
C GLY A 9 -15.08 1.43 7.88
N ILE A 10 -14.24 0.73 8.63
CA ILE A 10 -12.83 0.49 8.33
C ILE A 10 -12.53 -0.99 8.48
N GLY A 11 -11.88 -1.59 7.47
CA GLY A 11 -11.40 -2.95 7.51
C GLY A 11 -9.93 -3.03 7.11
N SER A 12 -9.15 -3.75 7.89
CA SER A 12 -7.73 -3.97 7.62
C SER A 12 -7.30 -5.33 8.14
N LEU A 13 -6.49 -6.02 7.35
CA LEU A 13 -5.89 -7.27 7.80
C LEU A 13 -4.49 -7.45 7.21
N GLN A 14 -3.69 -8.24 7.90
CA GLN A 14 -2.39 -8.72 7.45
C GLN A 14 -2.30 -10.21 7.68
N GLN A 15 -1.65 -10.92 6.77
CA GLN A 15 -1.40 -12.37 6.92
C GLN A 15 0.08 -12.67 6.79
N LYS A 16 0.57 -13.52 7.68
CA LYS A 16 1.91 -14.11 7.66
C LYS A 16 1.76 -15.61 7.76
N GLY A 17 2.63 -16.35 7.09
CA GLY A 17 2.62 -17.81 7.10
C GLY A 17 3.31 -18.38 5.87
N SER A 18 3.21 -19.68 5.70
CA SER A 18 3.62 -20.40 4.51
C SER A 18 2.71 -20.06 3.31
N PHE A 19 3.08 -20.51 2.13
CA PHE A 19 2.31 -20.28 0.91
C PHE A 19 0.84 -20.70 1.04
N HIS A 20 0.56 -21.84 1.69
CA HIS A 20 -0.79 -22.39 1.82
C HIS A 20 -1.64 -21.73 2.91
N GLU A 21 -1.01 -21.01 3.84
CA GLU A 21 -1.69 -20.35 4.97
C GLU A 21 -2.12 -18.91 4.67
N VAL A 22 -1.63 -18.34 3.57
CA VAL A 22 -1.91 -16.95 3.22
C VAL A 22 -2.71 -16.85 1.93
N ASP A 23 -3.58 -15.86 1.87
CA ASP A 23 -4.47 -15.63 0.73
C ASP A 23 -3.79 -14.83 -0.38
N GLU A 24 -4.38 -14.86 -1.57
CA GLU A 24 -4.07 -13.94 -2.65
C GLU A 24 -4.71 -12.55 -2.43
N ALA A 25 -4.28 -11.56 -3.20
CA ALA A 25 -4.72 -10.18 -3.02
C ALA A 25 -6.24 -9.99 -3.14
N LEU A 26 -6.90 -10.72 -4.02
CA LEU A 26 -8.36 -10.67 -4.19
C LEU A 26 -9.09 -11.07 -2.90
N ILE A 27 -8.67 -12.17 -2.29
CA ILE A 27 -9.27 -12.66 -1.03
C ILE A 27 -8.96 -11.74 0.14
N LEU A 28 -7.76 -11.13 0.17
CA LEU A 28 -7.44 -10.11 1.17
C LEU A 28 -8.33 -8.89 1.05
N MET A 29 -8.58 -8.41 -0.17
CA MET A 29 -9.51 -7.30 -0.43
C MET A 29 -10.94 -7.66 -0.02
N GLU A 30 -11.40 -8.87 -0.32
CA GLU A 30 -12.70 -9.37 0.13
C GLU A 30 -12.83 -9.35 1.66
N LYS A 31 -11.87 -9.93 2.35
CA LYS A 31 -11.86 -9.98 3.82
C LYS A 31 -11.82 -8.58 4.45
N ALA A 32 -11.04 -7.66 3.88
CA ALA A 32 -11.02 -6.27 4.33
C ALA A 32 -12.38 -5.57 4.10
N THR A 33 -13.05 -5.88 2.97
CA THR A 33 -14.40 -5.37 2.70
C THR A 33 -15.40 -5.88 3.74
N LEU A 34 -15.38 -7.17 4.05
CA LEU A 34 -16.28 -7.74 5.05
C LEU A 34 -16.03 -7.15 6.44
N SER A 35 -14.76 -6.97 6.82
CA SER A 35 -14.42 -6.31 8.08
C SER A 35 -14.92 -4.85 8.13
N ALA A 36 -14.82 -4.12 7.01
CA ALA A 36 -15.34 -2.75 6.93
C ALA A 36 -16.88 -2.71 7.01
N ILE A 37 -17.59 -3.69 6.43
CA ILE A 37 -19.04 -3.82 6.55
C ILE A 37 -19.43 -4.13 8.00
N GLU A 38 -18.72 -5.04 8.67
CA GLU A 38 -18.95 -5.38 10.06
C GLU A 38 -18.74 -4.17 10.98
N ASP A 39 -17.69 -3.36 10.74
CA ASP A 39 -17.37 -2.15 11.51
C ASP A 39 -18.47 -1.08 11.41
N THR A 40 -19.31 -1.12 10.37
CA THR A 40 -20.49 -0.22 10.29
C THR A 40 -21.59 -0.57 11.29
N GLU A 41 -21.54 -1.73 11.93
CA GLU A 41 -22.61 -2.30 12.77
C GLU A 41 -23.97 -2.40 12.05
N ASN A 42 -24.00 -2.25 10.73
CA ASN A 42 -25.21 -2.28 9.91
C ASN A 42 -25.00 -3.08 8.62
N PRO A 43 -25.31 -4.39 8.61
CA PRO A 43 -25.17 -5.21 7.41
C PRO A 43 -25.96 -4.71 6.19
N SER A 44 -27.01 -3.91 6.39
CA SER A 44 -27.78 -3.33 5.30
C SER A 44 -27.03 -2.26 4.52
N ILE A 45 -25.85 -1.85 4.95
CA ILE A 45 -25.00 -0.87 4.23
C ILE A 45 -24.71 -1.31 2.80
N VAL A 46 -24.66 -2.62 2.54
CA VAL A 46 -24.47 -3.17 1.20
C VAL A 46 -25.49 -2.67 0.18
N ASN A 47 -26.73 -2.38 0.60
CA ASN A 47 -27.78 -1.82 -0.26
C ASN A 47 -27.53 -0.36 -0.67
N TYR A 48 -26.56 0.31 -0.04
CA TYR A 48 -26.25 1.72 -0.25
C TYR A 48 -24.89 1.92 -0.91
N ILE A 49 -24.10 0.87 -1.11
CA ILE A 49 -22.81 0.96 -1.81
C ILE A 49 -23.10 1.13 -3.30
N ASP A 50 -23.03 2.36 -3.79
CA ASP A 50 -23.28 2.69 -5.19
C ASP A 50 -22.01 2.66 -6.04
N GLU A 51 -20.82 2.66 -5.40
CA GLU A 51 -19.53 2.68 -6.07
C GLU A 51 -18.50 1.85 -5.32
N VAL A 52 -17.65 1.13 -6.10
CA VAL A 52 -16.44 0.44 -5.62
C VAL A 52 -15.24 0.97 -6.36
N GLN A 53 -14.27 1.51 -5.64
CA GLN A 53 -13.03 2.05 -6.18
C GLN A 53 -11.84 1.18 -5.74
N ILE A 54 -11.10 0.63 -6.71
CA ILE A 54 -9.98 -0.26 -6.49
C ILE A 54 -8.67 0.44 -6.89
N PRO A 55 -7.78 0.83 -5.97
CA PRO A 55 -6.43 1.22 -6.32
C PRO A 55 -5.66 -0.01 -6.83
N LYS A 56 -5.10 0.09 -8.03
CA LYS A 56 -4.35 -0.98 -8.69
C LYS A 56 -3.09 -1.31 -7.90
N GLY A 57 -2.94 -2.60 -7.59
CA GLY A 57 -1.71 -3.19 -7.11
C GLY A 57 -0.89 -3.85 -8.22
N PHE A 58 0.06 -4.72 -7.84
CA PHE A 58 0.91 -5.48 -8.78
C PHE A 58 0.29 -6.79 -9.27
N TRP A 59 -0.94 -7.06 -8.89
CA TRP A 59 -1.74 -8.20 -9.34
C TRP A 59 -2.34 -7.97 -10.75
N SER A 60 -2.83 -9.06 -11.38
CA SER A 60 -3.32 -9.06 -12.77
C SER A 60 -4.83 -8.94 -12.92
N TYR A 61 -5.61 -8.98 -11.86
CA TYR A 61 -7.08 -8.92 -11.93
C TYR A 61 -7.59 -7.75 -12.76
N ARG A 62 -8.68 -7.98 -13.54
CA ARG A 62 -9.33 -6.91 -14.29
C ARG A 62 -10.19 -6.05 -13.38
N ASP A 63 -11.15 -6.66 -12.69
CA ASP A 63 -12.08 -5.96 -11.80
C ASP A 63 -12.35 -6.73 -10.50
N PRO A 64 -11.48 -6.56 -9.48
CA PRO A 64 -11.75 -7.11 -8.15
C PRO A 64 -13.01 -6.54 -7.51
N GLY A 65 -13.34 -5.28 -7.80
CA GLY A 65 -14.52 -4.60 -7.25
C GLY A 65 -15.81 -5.24 -7.69
N LYS A 66 -15.92 -5.60 -8.97
CA LYS A 66 -17.09 -6.30 -9.51
C LYS A 66 -17.27 -7.67 -8.88
N TRP A 67 -16.18 -8.42 -8.78
CA TRP A 67 -16.22 -9.75 -8.17
C TRP A 67 -16.68 -9.70 -6.71
N ILE A 68 -16.16 -8.75 -5.92
CA ILE A 68 -16.56 -8.55 -4.51
C ILE A 68 -18.05 -8.13 -4.45
N ALA A 69 -18.45 -7.18 -5.29
CA ALA A 69 -19.81 -6.66 -5.31
C ALA A 69 -20.86 -7.72 -5.63
N GLU A 70 -20.59 -8.57 -6.62
CA GLU A 70 -21.47 -9.67 -7.00
C GLU A 70 -21.58 -10.73 -5.90
N LYS A 71 -20.47 -11.05 -5.24
CA LYS A 71 -20.42 -12.06 -4.19
C LYS A 71 -21.13 -11.62 -2.91
N HIS A 72 -21.19 -10.32 -2.63
CA HIS A 72 -21.68 -9.78 -1.35
C HIS A 72 -22.94 -8.90 -1.47
N GLY A 73 -23.64 -8.99 -2.59
CA GLY A 73 -25.03 -8.48 -2.71
C GLY A 73 -25.15 -6.99 -3.06
N PHE A 74 -24.08 -6.35 -3.58
CA PHE A 74 -24.11 -4.98 -4.09
C PHE A 74 -23.67 -4.88 -5.56
N SER A 75 -24.11 -5.84 -6.37
CA SER A 75 -23.80 -5.93 -7.80
C SER A 75 -24.27 -4.73 -8.64
N HIS A 76 -25.15 -3.89 -8.08
CA HIS A 76 -25.58 -2.63 -8.69
C HIS A 76 -24.50 -1.54 -8.65
N ALA A 77 -23.51 -1.67 -7.77
CA ALA A 77 -22.45 -0.70 -7.62
C ALA A 77 -21.61 -0.56 -8.89
N LYS A 78 -21.30 0.69 -9.27
CA LYS A 78 -20.35 0.97 -10.34
C LYS A 78 -18.92 0.73 -9.85
N THR A 79 -18.10 0.13 -10.71
CA THR A 79 -16.73 -0.23 -10.36
C THR A 79 -15.70 0.59 -11.10
N SER A 80 -14.62 0.90 -10.43
CA SER A 80 -13.47 1.57 -11.06
C SER A 80 -12.16 0.98 -10.56
N VAL A 81 -11.21 0.83 -11.48
CA VAL A 81 -9.82 0.48 -11.16
C VAL A 81 -8.93 1.68 -11.43
N THR A 82 -8.26 2.14 -10.39
CA THR A 82 -7.37 3.29 -10.45
C THR A 82 -5.94 2.82 -10.68
N LYS A 83 -5.34 3.21 -11.80
CA LYS A 83 -3.98 2.80 -12.17
C LYS A 83 -2.93 3.39 -11.22
N ILE A 84 -1.79 2.72 -11.11
CA ILE A 84 -0.61 3.22 -10.39
C ILE A 84 -0.25 4.60 -10.93
N GLY A 85 0.12 5.52 -10.03
CA GLY A 85 0.40 6.92 -10.37
C GLY A 85 -0.68 7.91 -9.90
N VAL A 86 -1.87 7.42 -9.55
CA VAL A 86 -2.91 8.24 -8.93
C VAL A 86 -2.83 8.08 -7.42
N LEU A 87 -2.82 9.20 -6.69
CA LEU A 87 -2.81 9.20 -5.23
C LEU A 87 -4.11 8.58 -4.70
N GLN A 88 -4.00 7.70 -3.72
CA GLN A 88 -5.16 7.08 -3.06
C GLN A 88 -6.09 8.13 -2.42
N GLN A 89 -5.54 9.24 -1.95
CA GLN A 89 -6.34 10.37 -1.45
C GLN A 89 -7.33 10.90 -2.49
N ASN A 90 -7.02 10.80 -3.78
CA ASN A 90 -7.92 11.24 -4.85
C ASN A 90 -9.18 10.38 -4.93
N LEU A 91 -9.10 9.09 -4.59
CA LEU A 91 -10.27 8.20 -4.53
C LEU A 91 -11.21 8.66 -3.41
N ILE A 92 -10.64 8.95 -2.24
CA ILE A 92 -11.41 9.47 -1.08
C ILE A 92 -12.05 10.81 -1.43
N ASN A 93 -11.29 11.74 -2.02
CA ASN A 93 -11.81 13.04 -2.42
C ASN A 93 -12.92 12.90 -3.48
N SER A 94 -12.76 11.99 -4.44
CA SER A 94 -13.80 11.71 -5.46
C SER A 94 -15.08 11.19 -4.81
N ALA A 95 -14.99 10.21 -3.92
CA ALA A 95 -16.14 9.68 -3.19
C ALA A 95 -16.84 10.76 -2.37
N CYS A 96 -16.07 11.56 -1.62
CA CYS A 96 -16.62 12.69 -0.84
C CYS A 96 -17.38 13.70 -1.73
N ASN A 97 -16.81 14.09 -2.86
CA ASN A 97 -17.45 15.03 -3.77
C ASN A 97 -18.74 14.47 -4.38
N LYS A 98 -18.75 13.21 -4.78
CA LYS A 98 -19.95 12.54 -5.29
C LYS A 98 -21.06 12.45 -4.25
N ILE A 99 -20.72 12.17 -2.98
CA ILE A 99 -21.68 12.17 -1.87
C ILE A 99 -22.22 13.58 -1.62
N ILE A 100 -21.37 14.61 -1.60
CA ILE A 100 -21.78 16.01 -1.42
C ILE A 100 -22.77 16.44 -2.51
N ASN A 101 -22.53 16.00 -3.74
CA ASN A 101 -23.38 16.31 -4.89
C ASN A 101 -24.65 15.45 -4.95
N GLY A 102 -24.77 14.42 -4.12
CA GLY A 102 -25.92 13.50 -4.13
C GLY A 102 -25.89 12.49 -5.29
N GLU A 103 -24.73 12.28 -5.90
CA GLU A 103 -24.54 11.35 -7.02
C GLU A 103 -24.51 9.88 -6.55
N ILE A 104 -23.97 9.66 -5.33
CA ILE A 104 -23.88 8.34 -4.68
C ILE A 104 -24.22 8.47 -3.20
N ARG A 105 -24.68 7.38 -2.59
CA ARG A 105 -24.99 7.28 -1.16
C ARG A 105 -23.80 6.81 -0.34
N ALA A 106 -23.09 5.77 -0.83
CA ALA A 106 -21.86 5.27 -0.21
C ALA A 106 -20.87 4.79 -1.30
N SER A 107 -19.60 4.86 -0.97
CA SER A 107 -18.50 4.35 -1.80
C SER A 107 -17.63 3.41 -0.96
N LEU A 108 -17.34 2.24 -1.48
CA LEU A 108 -16.32 1.33 -0.96
C LEU A 108 -15.00 1.64 -1.67
N ILE A 109 -13.93 1.87 -0.89
CA ILE A 109 -12.58 1.99 -1.42
C ILE A 109 -11.76 0.87 -0.79
N VAL A 110 -11.31 -0.09 -1.59
CA VAL A 110 -10.58 -1.26 -1.08
C VAL A 110 -9.41 -1.61 -1.99
N GLY A 111 -8.28 -1.90 -1.41
CA GLY A 111 -7.09 -2.35 -2.12
C GLY A 111 -6.33 -3.37 -1.28
N GLY A 112 -5.50 -4.17 -1.93
CA GLY A 112 -4.72 -5.20 -1.26
C GLY A 112 -3.53 -5.66 -2.10
N GLU A 113 -2.54 -6.23 -1.43
CA GLU A 113 -1.34 -6.84 -2.01
C GLU A 113 -1.03 -8.16 -1.33
N ALA A 114 -0.62 -9.16 -2.10
CA ALA A 114 -0.22 -10.47 -1.60
C ALA A 114 1.25 -10.78 -1.90
N ARG A 115 2.12 -9.78 -1.84
CA ARG A 115 3.55 -9.95 -2.15
C ARG A 115 4.22 -11.01 -1.26
N HIS A 116 3.76 -11.14 0.00
CA HIS A 116 4.25 -12.18 0.90
C HIS A 116 3.97 -13.57 0.34
N LYS A 117 2.77 -13.84 -0.18
CA LYS A 117 2.41 -15.12 -0.82
C LYS A 117 3.31 -15.43 -2.01
N ILE A 118 3.59 -14.44 -2.87
CA ILE A 118 4.50 -14.58 -4.01
C ILE A 118 5.91 -14.96 -3.54
N ILE A 119 6.41 -14.30 -2.47
CA ILE A 119 7.73 -14.59 -1.91
C ILE A 119 7.76 -16.00 -1.30
N GLN A 120 6.71 -16.45 -0.62
CA GLN A 120 6.65 -17.81 -0.09
C GLN A 120 6.61 -18.84 -1.23
N ALA A 121 5.82 -18.62 -2.28
CA ALA A 121 5.83 -19.48 -3.46
C ALA A 121 7.25 -19.66 -4.03
N LEU A 122 7.96 -18.56 -4.22
CA LEU A 122 9.35 -18.60 -4.71
C LEU A 122 10.30 -19.37 -3.78
N LYS A 123 10.16 -19.21 -2.46
CA LYS A 123 10.98 -19.92 -1.47
C LYS A 123 10.69 -21.41 -1.43
N GLU A 124 9.44 -21.79 -1.63
CA GLU A 124 8.98 -23.17 -1.60
C GLU A 124 9.06 -23.85 -2.98
N GLY A 125 9.51 -23.13 -4.02
CA GLY A 125 9.61 -23.66 -5.38
C GLY A 125 8.24 -23.89 -6.05
N LEU A 126 7.23 -23.18 -5.60
CA LEU A 126 5.85 -23.30 -6.10
C LEU A 126 5.56 -22.25 -7.17
N ILE A 127 4.66 -22.59 -8.08
CA ILE A 127 4.07 -21.64 -9.03
C ILE A 127 2.82 -21.06 -8.37
N PHE A 128 2.71 -19.72 -8.36
CA PHE A 128 1.53 -19.02 -7.91
C PHE A 128 0.84 -18.38 -9.10
N GLU A 129 -0.39 -18.77 -9.33
CA GLU A 129 -1.29 -18.16 -10.31
C GLU A 129 -2.44 -17.48 -9.56
N GLU A 130 -2.70 -16.23 -9.92
CA GLU A 130 -3.82 -15.47 -9.39
C GLU A 130 -5.13 -15.92 -10.03
N MET A 131 -6.24 -15.78 -9.31
CA MET A 131 -7.57 -16.02 -9.87
C MET A 131 -7.79 -15.18 -11.13
N GLU A 132 -8.22 -15.80 -12.21
CA GLU A 132 -8.54 -15.08 -13.44
C GLU A 132 -9.89 -14.36 -13.32
N LEU A 133 -9.88 -13.02 -13.50
CA LEU A 133 -11.07 -12.21 -13.62
C LEU A 133 -11.17 -11.66 -15.04
N THR A 134 -12.24 -12.02 -15.76
CA THR A 134 -12.41 -11.68 -17.19
C THR A 134 -13.20 -10.39 -17.41
N VAL A 135 -13.98 -9.95 -16.43
CA VAL A 135 -14.83 -8.75 -16.53
C VAL A 135 -13.98 -7.48 -16.34
N ASN A 136 -14.21 -6.49 -17.17
CA ASN A 136 -13.59 -5.18 -17.01
C ASN A 136 -14.43 -4.30 -16.07
N PRO A 137 -13.81 -3.37 -15.34
CA PRO A 137 -14.53 -2.38 -14.54
C PRO A 137 -15.32 -1.42 -15.44
N ASP A 138 -16.33 -0.76 -14.87
CA ASP A 138 -17.08 0.28 -15.57
C ASP A 138 -16.18 1.43 -16.01
N SER A 139 -15.09 1.70 -15.26
CA SER A 139 -14.13 2.74 -15.64
C SER A 139 -12.71 2.45 -15.14
N TYR A 140 -11.73 3.03 -15.86
CA TYR A 140 -10.34 3.09 -15.42
C TYR A 140 -9.97 4.54 -15.11
N VAL A 141 -9.41 4.77 -13.92
CA VAL A 141 -8.83 6.06 -13.54
C VAL A 141 -7.32 6.00 -13.73
N LYS A 142 -6.74 6.97 -14.39
CA LYS A 142 -5.29 7.06 -14.62
C LYS A 142 -4.80 8.48 -14.37
N ALA A 143 -3.50 8.63 -14.09
CA ALA A 143 -2.87 9.94 -14.05
C ALA A 143 -2.98 10.64 -15.42
N LYS A 144 -3.01 11.97 -15.39
CA LYS A 144 -3.05 12.78 -16.63
C LYS A 144 -1.73 12.73 -17.37
N GLU A 145 -0.63 12.61 -16.63
CA GLU A 145 0.74 12.63 -17.11
C GLU A 145 1.43 11.32 -16.76
N GLU A 146 2.50 11.00 -17.45
CA GLU A 146 3.35 9.86 -17.12
C GLU A 146 4.01 10.07 -15.75
N LEU A 147 4.21 8.96 -15.03
CA LEU A 147 4.78 9.01 -13.69
C LEU A 147 6.27 9.35 -13.69
N TYR A 148 6.96 8.98 -14.76
CA TYR A 148 8.39 9.17 -14.94
C TYR A 148 8.68 9.60 -16.37
N ILE A 149 9.75 10.38 -16.56
CA ILE A 149 10.37 10.60 -17.86
C ILE A 149 11.63 9.73 -17.98
N PRO A 150 12.09 9.39 -19.21
CA PRO A 150 13.27 8.52 -19.41
C PRO A 150 14.51 9.00 -18.66
N GLU A 151 14.76 10.30 -18.66
CA GLU A 151 15.92 10.93 -17.99
C GLU A 151 15.89 10.75 -16.47
N GLU A 152 14.71 10.74 -15.83
CA GLU A 152 14.56 10.44 -14.42
C GLU A 152 14.87 8.96 -14.13
N ILE A 153 14.42 8.07 -14.99
CA ILE A 153 14.70 6.63 -14.86
C ILE A 153 16.19 6.36 -15.00
N ASP A 154 16.86 7.01 -15.95
CA ASP A 154 18.30 6.86 -16.18
C ASP A 154 19.10 7.40 -14.98
N ALA A 155 18.68 8.51 -14.39
CA ALA A 155 19.39 9.15 -13.28
C ALA A 155 19.11 8.49 -11.92
N LEU A 156 17.89 8.05 -11.67
CA LEU A 156 17.42 7.63 -10.33
C LEU A 156 16.99 6.16 -10.27
N GLY A 157 16.81 5.53 -11.42
CA GLY A 157 16.20 4.21 -11.54
C GLY A 157 14.68 4.24 -11.31
N MET A 158 14.03 3.12 -11.56
CA MET A 158 12.58 3.00 -11.39
C MET A 158 12.15 2.79 -9.92
N MET A 159 13.10 2.51 -9.03
CA MET A 159 12.81 2.20 -7.64
C MET A 159 12.76 3.48 -6.79
N ALA A 160 11.89 3.49 -5.80
CA ALA A 160 11.68 4.61 -4.89
C ALA A 160 12.97 5.10 -4.16
N VAL A 161 13.98 4.24 -4.06
CA VAL A 161 15.26 4.54 -3.39
C VAL A 161 15.94 5.81 -3.94
N GLY A 162 15.99 5.97 -5.27
CA GLY A 162 16.61 7.16 -5.90
C GLY A 162 15.88 8.45 -5.54
N TYR A 163 14.56 8.44 -5.57
CA TYR A 163 13.73 9.59 -5.23
C TYR A 163 13.83 9.96 -3.74
N TYR A 164 13.81 8.97 -2.85
CA TYR A 164 14.03 9.21 -1.42
C TYR A 164 15.43 9.75 -1.14
N ALA A 165 16.44 9.32 -1.88
CA ALA A 165 17.79 9.86 -1.74
C ALA A 165 17.86 11.38 -2.00
N ILE A 166 17.11 11.88 -2.99
CA ILE A 166 16.99 13.32 -3.24
C ILE A 166 16.29 14.03 -2.08
N ILE A 167 15.16 13.47 -1.61
CA ILE A 167 14.40 14.06 -0.50
C ILE A 167 15.27 14.15 0.76
N GLU A 168 15.97 13.07 1.10
CA GLU A 168 16.86 13.06 2.27
C GLU A 168 18.06 13.99 2.11
N SER A 169 18.61 14.15 0.89
CA SER A 169 19.65 15.15 0.60
C SER A 169 19.15 16.57 0.88
N ALA A 170 17.94 16.89 0.41
CA ALA A 170 17.33 18.19 0.63
C ALA A 170 17.06 18.44 2.11
N MET A 171 16.56 17.43 2.83
CA MET A 171 16.33 17.48 4.28
C MET A 171 17.63 17.69 5.05
N ARG A 172 18.68 16.93 4.72
CA ARG A 172 20.00 17.07 5.31
C ARG A 172 20.56 18.47 5.10
N PHE A 173 20.50 18.99 3.88
CA PHE A 173 20.95 20.33 3.54
C PHE A 173 20.19 21.41 4.32
N LYS A 174 18.85 21.31 4.35
CA LYS A 174 18.00 22.24 5.10
C LYS A 174 18.37 22.30 6.58
N HIS A 175 18.67 21.18 7.18
CA HIS A 175 19.05 21.08 8.59
C HIS A 175 20.55 21.27 8.85
N LYS A 176 21.35 21.56 7.82
CA LYS A 176 22.81 21.78 7.90
C LYS A 176 23.56 20.63 8.59
N ARG A 177 23.09 19.39 8.40
CA ARG A 177 23.73 18.21 8.97
C ARG A 177 24.87 17.74 8.08
N SER A 178 25.95 17.23 8.67
CA SER A 178 26.92 16.41 7.96
C SER A 178 26.25 15.11 7.46
N ILE A 179 26.92 14.35 6.62
CA ILE A 179 26.43 13.04 6.18
C ILE A 179 26.30 12.12 7.39
N GLU A 180 27.34 12.06 8.22
CA GLU A 180 27.39 11.22 9.42
C GLU A 180 26.30 11.57 10.45
N ASP A 181 26.11 12.86 10.74
CA ASP A 181 25.05 13.31 11.65
C ASP A 181 23.66 12.97 11.10
N HIS A 182 23.49 13.02 9.79
CA HIS A 182 22.21 12.68 9.16
C HIS A 182 21.94 11.17 9.20
N GLU A 183 22.95 10.35 8.94
CA GLU A 183 22.87 8.90 9.09
C GLU A 183 22.53 8.51 10.54
N LEU A 184 23.18 9.12 11.50
CA LEU A 184 22.89 8.88 12.92
C LEU A 184 21.45 9.31 13.28
N PHE A 185 21.03 10.47 12.79
CA PHE A 185 19.65 10.94 12.96
C PHE A 185 18.64 9.92 12.41
N LEU A 186 18.83 9.45 11.20
CA LEU A 186 17.94 8.45 10.58
C LEU A 186 17.99 7.13 11.35
N GLY A 187 19.17 6.66 11.73
CA GLY A 187 19.33 5.44 12.55
C GLY A 187 18.53 5.52 13.84
N ASN A 188 18.66 6.62 14.60
CA ASN A 188 17.90 6.83 15.83
C ASN A 188 16.40 6.94 15.60
N TYR A 189 15.99 7.61 14.52
CA TYR A 189 14.58 7.78 14.15
C TYR A 189 13.91 6.43 13.90
N TYR A 190 14.53 5.57 13.11
CA TYR A 190 13.98 4.25 12.79
C TYR A 190 14.18 3.23 13.90
N GLN A 191 15.20 3.36 14.74
CA GLN A 191 15.27 2.60 15.99
C GLN A 191 14.02 2.85 16.84
N ARG A 192 13.57 4.10 16.94
CA ARG A 192 12.35 4.44 17.67
C ARG A 192 11.11 3.79 17.07
N PHE A 193 10.99 3.77 15.74
CA PHE A 193 9.91 3.04 15.07
C PHE A 193 9.95 1.55 15.38
N SER A 194 11.11 0.90 15.33
CA SER A 194 11.23 -0.52 15.64
C SER A 194 10.84 -0.84 17.07
N GLN A 195 11.15 0.04 18.01
CA GLN A 195 10.74 -0.09 19.42
C GLN A 195 9.22 -0.02 19.59
N ILE A 196 8.56 0.92 18.86
CA ILE A 196 7.09 1.03 18.88
C ILE A 196 6.45 -0.18 18.19
N ALA A 197 7.02 -0.64 17.08
CA ALA A 197 6.52 -1.77 16.32
C ALA A 197 6.57 -3.09 17.11
N LYS A 198 7.51 -3.24 18.04
CA LYS A 198 7.69 -4.45 18.86
C LYS A 198 6.39 -4.89 19.54
N ASP A 199 5.69 -3.94 20.13
CA ASP A 199 4.49 -4.20 20.92
C ASP A 199 3.18 -3.94 20.13
N ASN A 200 3.29 -3.61 18.85
CA ASN A 200 2.15 -3.39 17.97
C ASN A 200 1.79 -4.68 17.22
N PRO A 201 0.64 -5.32 17.53
CA PRO A 201 0.22 -6.56 16.83
C PRO A 201 -0.02 -6.37 15.35
N ASN A 202 -0.28 -5.14 14.90
CA ASN A 202 -0.50 -4.82 13.50
C ASN A 202 0.79 -4.44 12.75
N ALA A 203 1.95 -4.44 13.41
CA ALA A 203 3.21 -4.19 12.73
C ALA A 203 3.67 -5.43 11.96
N TRP A 204 4.04 -5.23 10.68
CA TRP A 204 4.58 -6.32 9.87
C TRP A 204 5.88 -6.88 10.43
N ASN A 205 6.77 -6.02 10.89
CA ASN A 205 8.03 -6.42 11.52
C ASN A 205 8.08 -5.93 12.97
N GLN A 206 8.11 -6.87 13.91
CA GLN A 206 8.18 -6.60 15.34
C GLN A 206 9.59 -6.76 15.93
N ASN A 207 10.61 -6.93 15.07
CA ASN A 207 12.00 -6.95 15.53
C ASN A 207 12.44 -5.54 15.91
N THR A 208 13.17 -5.44 17.01
CA THR A 208 13.85 -4.21 17.41
C THR A 208 15.23 -4.14 16.81
N PHE A 209 15.62 -2.95 16.35
CA PHE A 209 16.95 -2.66 15.82
C PHE A 209 17.55 -1.49 16.56
N THR A 210 18.84 -1.53 16.80
CA THR A 210 19.62 -0.39 17.25
C THR A 210 19.86 0.57 16.08
N ALA A 211 20.18 1.84 16.39
CA ALA A 211 20.55 2.81 15.36
C ALA A 211 21.73 2.31 14.50
N ASP A 212 22.65 1.61 15.12
CA ASP A 212 23.84 1.08 14.47
C ASP A 212 23.53 -0.10 13.53
N GLU A 213 22.67 -1.02 13.96
CA GLU A 213 22.15 -2.10 13.08
C GLU A 213 21.33 -1.55 11.91
N ILE A 214 20.72 -0.39 12.05
CA ILE A 214 19.99 0.29 10.96
C ILE A 214 20.97 0.98 10.01
N ARG A 215 22.03 1.59 10.50
CA ARG A 215 23.05 2.27 9.70
C ARG A 215 23.98 1.33 8.98
N HIS A 216 24.24 0.16 9.55
CA HIS A 216 25.18 -0.82 9.03
C HIS A 216 24.51 -2.17 8.80
N PRO A 217 24.89 -2.87 7.75
CA PRO A 217 24.33 -4.17 7.43
C PRO A 217 24.71 -5.24 8.44
N THR A 218 23.75 -6.06 8.78
CA THR A 218 23.94 -7.22 9.64
C THR A 218 23.27 -8.44 9.05
N SER A 219 23.51 -9.62 9.63
CA SER A 219 22.77 -10.84 9.24
C SER A 219 21.26 -10.73 9.46
N LYS A 220 20.83 -9.87 10.39
CA LYS A 220 19.40 -9.60 10.66
C LYS A 220 18.79 -8.58 9.71
N ASN A 221 19.63 -7.71 9.15
CA ASN A 221 19.20 -6.64 8.26
C ASN A 221 20.18 -6.52 7.09
N GLN A 222 20.06 -7.45 6.15
CA GLN A 222 20.98 -7.59 5.03
C GLN A 222 20.78 -6.53 3.93
N ARG A 223 19.64 -5.85 3.93
CA ARG A 223 19.28 -4.93 2.85
C ARG A 223 19.92 -3.56 2.95
N MET A 224 20.70 -3.33 4.01
CA MET A 224 21.40 -2.07 4.21
C MET A 224 22.54 -1.83 3.28
N LEU A 225 22.82 -2.62 2.31
CA LEU A 225 24.10 -2.83 1.97
C LEU A 225 24.74 -2.56 0.75
N THR A 226 24.06 -2.37 -0.27
CA THR A 226 24.71 -2.65 -1.55
C THR A 226 25.11 -1.42 -2.33
N HIS A 227 25.06 -0.23 -1.77
CA HIS A 227 25.32 0.98 -2.54
C HIS A 227 26.58 1.71 -2.11
N THR A 228 27.35 2.12 -3.08
CA THR A 228 28.63 2.82 -2.94
C THR A 228 28.50 4.23 -2.39
N THR A 229 27.31 4.74 -2.24
CA THR A 229 27.05 6.05 -1.62
C THR A 229 26.30 5.83 -0.32
N ASN A 230 26.88 6.23 0.79
CA ASN A 230 26.29 6.12 2.13
C ASN A 230 24.86 6.63 2.20
N PHE A 231 24.56 7.66 1.45
CA PHE A 231 23.27 8.29 1.41
C PHE A 231 22.17 7.38 0.84
N THR A 232 22.39 6.78 -0.31
CA THR A 232 21.46 5.84 -0.95
C THR A 232 21.26 4.59 -0.10
N THR A 233 22.31 4.14 0.58
CA THR A 233 22.24 2.99 1.49
C THR A 233 21.30 3.25 2.66
N VAL A 234 21.39 4.40 3.29
CA VAL A 234 20.53 4.77 4.42
C VAL A 234 19.07 4.80 3.96
N VAL A 235 18.78 5.43 2.85
CA VAL A 235 17.40 5.49 2.30
C VAL A 235 16.91 4.10 1.89
N GLY A 236 17.72 3.31 1.20
CA GLY A 236 17.35 1.93 0.83
C GLY A 236 17.02 1.06 2.03
N THR A 237 17.68 1.29 3.15
CA THR A 237 17.40 0.60 4.40
C THR A 237 16.08 0.97 5.03
N LEU A 238 15.73 2.22 4.98
CA LEU A 238 14.53 2.74 5.60
C LEU A 238 13.26 2.27 4.91
N ILE A 239 13.33 2.03 3.61
CA ILE A 239 12.19 1.56 2.81
C ILE A 239 12.08 0.04 2.85
N SER A 240 13.20 -0.65 2.99
CA SER A 240 13.28 -2.10 2.91
C SER A 240 12.57 -2.88 4.02
N PRO A 241 12.49 -2.43 5.27
CA PRO A 241 11.69 -3.09 6.30
C PRO A 241 10.19 -2.86 6.17
N LEU A 242 9.76 -1.91 5.35
CA LEU A 242 8.36 -1.55 5.15
C LEU A 242 7.73 -2.22 3.91
N LEU A 243 8.55 -2.85 3.08
CA LEU A 243 8.16 -3.66 1.94
C LEU A 243 8.34 -5.14 2.26
#